data_5842658ef64054ba2e2fe63f5c205f0e
#
_entry.id   5842658ef64054ba2e2fe63f5c205f0e
#
_cell.length_a   1.000
_cell.length_b   1.000
_cell.length_c   1.000
_cell.angle_alpha   90.00
_cell.angle_beta   90.00
_cell.angle_gamma   90.00
#
_symmetry.space_group_name_H-M   'P 1'
#
loop_
_entity.id
_entity.type
_entity.pdbx_description
1 polymer ?
#
loop_
_entity_poly.entity_id
_entity_poly.type
_entity_poly.pdbx_seq_one_letter_code
_entity_poly.pdbx_strand_id
1 'polypeptide(L)'
;MGEVLLQMRGIQKYFPGVHALDDCHFELKSGEVHALVGENGAGKSTMMKVLTGVYQMDAGEILLDGKPVQIHDTRDAQALGISIIHQELNLMKDLTVAENIFIGREPMNGILLNKRKQNEMAAELLSSLSIDISPTTIVGTLTVARQQMVEIAKALSYDNTRILIMDEPSAALTESEIEELFRFIRDLKARGVGIVYISHRMGELKEISDRITVMRDGQYIGTVNTCLLYTSRCV
;
A
#
# COMPACT_ATOMS: atom_id res chain seq x y z
N MET A 1 -0.97 -18.54 11.18
CA MET A 1 -0.60 -18.06 9.82
C MET A 1 -1.88 -17.61 9.14
N GLY A 2 -1.95 -16.39 8.63
CA GLY A 2 -3.14 -15.88 7.94
C GLY A 2 -3.47 -16.67 6.68
N GLU A 3 -4.74 -16.63 6.25
CA GLU A 3 -5.15 -17.20 4.97
C GLU A 3 -4.54 -16.42 3.81
N VAL A 4 -4.31 -17.09 2.68
CA VAL A 4 -3.78 -16.44 1.47
C VAL A 4 -4.84 -15.52 0.90
N LEU A 5 -4.53 -14.23 0.89
CA LEU A 5 -5.43 -13.16 0.45
C LEU A 5 -5.25 -12.85 -1.04
N LEU A 6 -3.99 -12.77 -1.49
CA LEU A 6 -3.63 -12.44 -2.86
C LEU A 6 -2.59 -13.43 -3.40
N GLN A 7 -2.74 -13.82 -4.64
CA GLN A 7 -1.69 -14.50 -5.41
C GLN A 7 -1.59 -13.88 -6.81
N MET A 8 -0.40 -13.56 -7.22
CA MET A 8 -0.03 -13.23 -8.59
C MET A 8 0.83 -14.36 -9.12
N ARG A 9 0.44 -14.96 -10.24
CA ARG A 9 1.12 -16.13 -10.79
C ARG A 9 1.47 -15.95 -12.25
N GLY A 10 2.73 -16.17 -12.59
CA GLY A 10 3.20 -16.11 -13.96
C GLY A 10 3.00 -14.76 -14.63
N ILE A 11 3.08 -13.68 -13.88
CA ILE A 11 2.81 -12.34 -14.41
C ILE A 11 3.87 -11.94 -15.41
N GLN A 12 3.41 -11.58 -16.60
CA GLN A 12 4.26 -11.04 -17.66
C GLN A 12 3.82 -9.64 -18.05
N LYS A 13 4.79 -8.77 -18.30
CA LYS A 13 4.56 -7.42 -18.81
C LYS A 13 5.64 -6.97 -19.74
N TYR A 14 5.21 -6.62 -20.96
CA TYR A 14 6.07 -6.09 -22.01
C TYR A 14 5.80 -4.60 -22.23
N PHE A 15 6.87 -3.85 -22.44
CA PHE A 15 6.84 -2.51 -23.01
C PHE A 15 7.71 -2.50 -24.27
N PRO A 16 7.56 -1.52 -25.18
CA PRO A 16 8.39 -1.43 -26.37
C PRO A 16 9.88 -1.52 -26.02
N GLY A 17 10.54 -2.61 -26.45
CA GLY A 17 11.95 -2.86 -26.20
C GLY A 17 12.34 -3.38 -24.82
N VAL A 18 11.38 -3.60 -23.89
CA VAL A 18 11.68 -4.05 -22.52
C VAL A 18 10.70 -5.13 -22.07
N HIS A 19 11.23 -6.26 -21.58
CA HIS A 19 10.46 -7.26 -20.83
C HIS A 19 10.52 -6.89 -19.33
N ALA A 20 9.53 -6.16 -18.87
CA ALA A 20 9.55 -5.56 -17.53
C ALA A 20 9.18 -6.53 -16.41
N LEU A 21 8.35 -7.55 -16.70
CA LEU A 21 8.03 -8.66 -15.79
C LEU A 21 8.06 -9.96 -16.58
N ASP A 22 8.85 -10.92 -16.11
CA ASP A 22 9.03 -12.23 -16.72
C ASP A 22 8.78 -13.32 -15.68
N ASP A 23 7.65 -14.01 -15.82
CA ASP A 23 7.18 -15.09 -14.94
C ASP A 23 7.21 -14.72 -13.44
N CYS A 24 6.71 -13.52 -13.13
CA CYS A 24 6.73 -13.02 -11.77
C CYS A 24 5.64 -13.64 -10.91
N HIS A 25 6.01 -13.96 -9.66
CA HIS A 25 5.13 -14.52 -8.64
C HIS A 25 5.12 -13.65 -7.38
N PHE A 26 3.96 -13.50 -6.77
CA PHE A 26 3.84 -12.84 -5.48
C PHE A 26 2.64 -13.40 -4.72
N GLU A 27 2.78 -13.56 -3.41
CA GLU A 27 1.71 -14.02 -2.53
C GLU A 27 1.64 -13.12 -1.29
N LEU A 28 0.44 -12.75 -0.88
CA LEU A 28 0.20 -11.99 0.35
C LEU A 28 -0.86 -12.69 1.19
N LYS A 29 -0.63 -12.74 2.50
CA LYS A 29 -1.58 -13.30 3.48
C LYS A 29 -2.32 -12.21 4.22
N SER A 30 -3.49 -12.53 4.74
CA SER A 30 -4.22 -11.66 5.65
C SER A 30 -3.41 -11.43 6.92
N GLY A 31 -3.32 -10.16 7.37
CA GLY A 31 -2.54 -9.78 8.54
C GLY A 31 -1.04 -10.04 8.41
N GLU A 32 -0.49 -9.89 7.21
CA GLU A 32 0.92 -10.02 6.92
C GLU A 32 1.50 -8.69 6.43
N VAL A 33 2.72 -8.40 6.80
CA VAL A 33 3.56 -7.41 6.13
C VAL A 33 4.56 -8.16 5.26
N HIS A 34 4.37 -8.11 3.95
CA HIS A 34 5.23 -8.76 2.97
C HIS A 34 6.07 -7.72 2.25
N ALA A 35 7.37 -7.75 2.47
CA ALA A 35 8.29 -6.84 1.81
C ALA A 35 8.59 -7.29 0.37
N LEU A 36 8.65 -6.32 -0.54
CA LEU A 36 9.07 -6.53 -1.92
C LEU A 36 10.36 -5.74 -2.18
N VAL A 37 11.45 -6.44 -2.44
CA VAL A 37 12.79 -5.86 -2.58
C VAL A 37 13.42 -6.17 -3.93
N GLY A 38 14.37 -5.34 -4.33
CA GLY A 38 15.12 -5.46 -5.58
C GLY A 38 15.74 -4.11 -5.95
N GLU A 39 16.68 -4.13 -6.87
CA GLU A 39 17.33 -2.91 -7.38
C GLU A 39 16.33 -2.02 -8.14
N ASN A 40 16.74 -0.79 -8.44
CA ASN A 40 15.96 0.07 -9.31
C ASN A 40 15.86 -0.57 -10.70
N GLY A 41 14.66 -0.63 -11.27
CA GLY A 41 14.41 -1.35 -12.51
C GLY A 41 14.11 -2.84 -12.36
N ALA A 42 14.16 -3.42 -11.15
CA ALA A 42 13.86 -4.84 -10.92
C ALA A 42 12.39 -5.27 -11.18
N GLY A 43 11.49 -4.34 -11.55
CA GLY A 43 10.09 -4.64 -11.86
C GLY A 43 9.11 -4.42 -10.72
N LYS A 44 9.54 -4.07 -9.48
CA LYS A 44 8.68 -3.91 -8.30
C LYS A 44 7.48 -2.99 -8.54
N SER A 45 7.74 -1.76 -8.95
CA SER A 45 6.68 -0.77 -9.19
C SER A 45 5.81 -1.17 -10.39
N THR A 46 6.35 -1.86 -11.40
CA THR A 46 5.58 -2.40 -12.51
C THR A 46 4.62 -3.48 -12.05
N MET A 47 5.07 -4.39 -11.18
CA MET A 47 4.23 -5.44 -10.59
C MET A 47 3.09 -4.86 -9.76
N MET A 48 3.36 -3.83 -8.95
CA MET A 48 2.32 -3.15 -8.17
C MET A 48 1.37 -2.34 -9.07
N LYS A 49 1.85 -1.75 -10.15
CA LYS A 49 1.00 -1.08 -11.15
C LYS A 49 0.10 -2.05 -11.90
N VAL A 50 0.54 -3.29 -12.12
CA VAL A 50 -0.33 -4.37 -12.63
C VAL A 50 -1.40 -4.71 -11.60
N LEU A 51 -1.03 -4.91 -10.34
CA LEU A 51 -1.98 -5.24 -9.26
C LEU A 51 -3.02 -4.13 -9.02
N THR A 52 -2.63 -2.87 -9.23
CA THR A 52 -3.54 -1.72 -9.06
C THR A 52 -4.27 -1.29 -10.33
N GLY A 53 -4.14 -2.05 -11.43
CA GLY A 53 -4.85 -1.78 -12.69
C GLY A 53 -4.32 -0.58 -13.50
N VAL A 54 -3.20 0.01 -13.10
CA VAL A 54 -2.52 1.08 -13.88
C VAL A 54 -1.94 0.50 -15.16
N TYR A 55 -1.43 -0.73 -15.11
CA TYR A 55 -0.99 -1.48 -16.28
C TYR A 55 -1.77 -2.79 -16.39
N GLN A 56 -2.10 -3.18 -17.62
CA GLN A 56 -2.62 -4.52 -17.88
C GLN A 56 -1.46 -5.50 -18.00
N MET A 57 -1.58 -6.67 -17.38
CA MET A 57 -0.66 -7.78 -17.61
C MET A 57 -0.85 -8.34 -19.01
N ASP A 58 0.21 -8.84 -19.61
CA ASP A 58 0.17 -9.47 -20.95
C ASP A 58 -0.06 -10.98 -20.85
N ALA A 59 0.32 -11.61 -19.69
CA ALA A 59 0.01 -12.99 -19.35
C ALA A 59 0.07 -13.18 -17.82
N GLY A 60 -0.44 -14.32 -17.33
CA GLY A 60 -0.51 -14.66 -15.92
C GLY A 60 -1.91 -14.59 -15.36
N GLU A 61 -2.03 -14.72 -14.05
CA GLU A 61 -3.30 -14.61 -13.33
C GLU A 61 -3.15 -13.93 -11.98
N ILE A 62 -4.20 -13.23 -11.55
CA ILE A 62 -4.33 -12.65 -10.21
C ILE A 62 -5.49 -13.34 -9.52
N LEU A 63 -5.25 -13.88 -8.32
CA LEU A 63 -6.28 -14.50 -7.50
C LEU A 63 -6.43 -13.71 -6.19
N LEU A 64 -7.69 -13.44 -5.82
CA LEU A 64 -8.08 -12.96 -4.49
C LEU A 64 -8.91 -14.02 -3.80
N ASP A 65 -8.54 -14.40 -2.58
CA ASP A 65 -9.18 -15.50 -1.83
C ASP A 65 -9.28 -16.80 -2.68
N GLY A 66 -8.25 -17.08 -3.47
CA GLY A 66 -8.19 -18.23 -4.36
C GLY A 66 -9.07 -18.15 -5.62
N LYS A 67 -9.76 -17.03 -5.87
CA LYS A 67 -10.62 -16.83 -7.04
C LYS A 67 -9.92 -15.90 -8.03
N PRO A 68 -9.90 -16.24 -9.33
CA PRO A 68 -9.34 -15.38 -10.35
C PRO A 68 -10.13 -14.07 -10.46
N VAL A 69 -9.42 -12.96 -10.55
CA VAL A 69 -9.99 -11.62 -10.72
C VAL A 69 -9.36 -10.92 -11.92
N GLN A 70 -10.14 -10.04 -12.54
CA GLN A 70 -9.65 -9.15 -13.59
C GLN A 70 -9.68 -7.72 -13.06
N ILE A 71 -8.58 -7.01 -13.28
CA ILE A 71 -8.39 -5.63 -12.83
C ILE A 71 -8.10 -4.80 -14.08
N HIS A 72 -9.08 -4.05 -14.55
CA HIS A 72 -8.96 -3.26 -15.78
C HIS A 72 -8.46 -1.84 -15.51
N ASP A 73 -8.80 -1.30 -14.35
CA ASP A 73 -8.39 0.05 -13.94
C ASP A 73 -8.23 0.14 -12.41
N THR A 74 -7.86 1.33 -11.95
CA THR A 74 -7.66 1.59 -10.52
C THR A 74 -8.95 1.52 -9.69
N ARG A 75 -10.12 1.69 -10.31
CA ARG A 75 -11.42 1.59 -9.64
C ARG A 75 -11.76 0.14 -9.37
N ASP A 76 -11.46 -0.76 -10.32
CA ASP A 76 -11.60 -2.20 -10.12
C ASP A 76 -10.73 -2.67 -8.93
N ALA A 77 -9.47 -2.23 -8.88
CA ALA A 77 -8.57 -2.55 -7.77
C ALA A 77 -9.14 -2.06 -6.43
N GLN A 78 -9.62 -0.82 -6.37
CA GLN A 78 -10.25 -0.26 -5.18
C GLN A 78 -11.52 -1.01 -4.77
N ALA A 79 -12.38 -1.37 -5.73
CA ALA A 79 -13.58 -2.17 -5.47
C ALA A 79 -13.26 -3.56 -4.91
N LEU A 80 -12.12 -4.14 -5.29
CA LEU A 80 -11.58 -5.39 -4.77
C LEU A 80 -10.84 -5.23 -3.42
N GLY A 81 -10.77 -4.02 -2.88
CA GLY A 81 -10.13 -3.73 -1.60
C GLY A 81 -8.60 -3.58 -1.67
N ILE A 82 -8.07 -3.23 -2.85
CA ILE A 82 -6.65 -2.99 -3.06
C ILE A 82 -6.41 -1.48 -3.14
N SER A 83 -5.59 -0.95 -2.23
CA SER A 83 -5.20 0.47 -2.20
C SER A 83 -3.69 0.62 -2.25
N ILE A 84 -3.21 1.72 -2.82
CA ILE A 84 -1.77 2.01 -2.94
C ILE A 84 -1.47 3.41 -2.40
N ILE A 85 -0.36 3.51 -1.70
CA ILE A 85 0.28 4.75 -1.30
C ILE A 85 1.57 4.85 -2.08
N HIS A 86 1.69 5.92 -2.86
CA HIS A 86 2.86 6.16 -3.69
C HIS A 86 3.98 6.83 -2.90
N GLN A 87 5.19 6.75 -3.41
CA GLN A 87 6.37 7.41 -2.85
C GLN A 87 6.19 8.93 -2.74
N GLU A 88 5.54 9.55 -3.73
CA GLU A 88 5.17 10.97 -3.68
C GLU A 88 3.77 11.12 -3.07
N LEU A 89 3.63 12.06 -2.15
CA LEU A 89 2.34 12.37 -1.53
C LEU A 89 1.37 12.99 -2.54
N ASN A 90 0.24 12.32 -2.75
CA ASN A 90 -0.81 12.78 -3.66
C ASN A 90 -1.92 13.55 -2.91
N LEU A 91 -1.51 14.51 -2.09
CA LEU A 91 -2.41 15.36 -1.30
C LEU A 91 -2.46 16.79 -1.85
N MET A 92 -3.66 17.36 -1.86
CA MET A 92 -3.89 18.76 -2.19
C MET A 92 -3.57 19.61 -0.96
N LYS A 93 -2.45 20.34 -0.98
CA LYS A 93 -1.91 21.08 0.18
C LYS A 93 -2.83 22.18 0.68
N ASP A 94 -3.62 22.78 -0.20
CA ASP A 94 -4.53 23.87 0.12
C ASP A 94 -5.91 23.41 0.65
N LEU A 95 -6.17 22.10 0.62
CA LEU A 95 -7.40 21.50 1.11
C LEU A 95 -7.22 21.00 2.54
N THR A 96 -8.34 20.85 3.24
CA THR A 96 -8.38 20.25 4.58
C THR A 96 -8.11 18.74 4.52
N VAL A 97 -7.80 18.14 5.66
CA VAL A 97 -7.66 16.70 5.83
C VAL A 97 -8.92 15.97 5.37
N ALA A 98 -10.10 16.40 5.79
CA ALA A 98 -11.36 15.79 5.39
C ALA A 98 -11.61 15.89 3.88
N GLU A 99 -11.31 17.04 3.27
CA GLU A 99 -11.44 17.23 1.83
C GLU A 99 -10.46 16.31 1.05
N ASN A 100 -9.23 16.14 1.54
CA ASN A 100 -8.28 15.20 0.92
C ASN A 100 -8.71 13.74 1.03
N ILE A 101 -9.21 13.31 2.19
CA ILE A 101 -9.65 11.92 2.42
C ILE A 101 -10.79 11.54 1.48
N PHE A 102 -11.77 12.44 1.31
CA PHE A 102 -12.99 12.16 0.52
C PHE A 102 -13.01 12.81 -0.86
N ILE A 103 -11.88 13.28 -1.38
CA ILE A 103 -11.82 13.90 -2.71
C ILE A 103 -12.41 12.97 -3.79
N GLY A 104 -13.34 13.52 -4.57
CA GLY A 104 -14.10 12.77 -5.60
C GLY A 104 -15.19 11.84 -5.06
N ARG A 105 -15.43 11.83 -3.73
CA ARG A 105 -16.44 11.02 -3.04
C ARG A 105 -17.10 11.81 -1.91
N GLU A 106 -17.18 13.11 -2.08
CA GLU A 106 -17.68 14.01 -1.07
C GLU A 106 -19.16 13.70 -0.76
N PRO A 107 -19.58 13.68 0.52
CA PRO A 107 -20.97 13.50 0.86
C PRO A 107 -21.81 14.71 0.39
N MET A 108 -22.90 14.42 -0.32
CA MET A 108 -23.77 15.42 -0.90
C MET A 108 -25.08 15.58 -0.12
N ASN A 109 -25.63 16.78 -0.11
CA ASN A 109 -26.99 17.05 0.29
C ASN A 109 -27.73 17.67 -0.93
N GLY A 110 -28.35 16.78 -1.74
CA GLY A 110 -28.81 17.16 -3.06
C GLY A 110 -27.63 17.50 -3.98
N ILE A 111 -27.56 18.74 -4.45
CA ILE A 111 -26.47 19.24 -5.31
C ILE A 111 -25.35 19.97 -4.54
N LEU A 112 -25.48 20.13 -3.23
CA LEU A 112 -24.53 20.86 -2.40
C LEU A 112 -23.65 19.88 -1.60
N LEU A 113 -22.37 20.25 -1.43
CA LEU A 113 -21.44 19.52 -0.56
C LEU A 113 -21.89 19.61 0.90
N ASN A 114 -21.96 18.46 1.57
CA ASN A 114 -22.24 18.39 3.00
C ASN A 114 -20.92 18.37 3.81
N LYS A 115 -20.31 19.56 3.96
CA LYS A 115 -19.03 19.69 4.69
C LYS A 115 -19.10 19.20 6.15
N ARG A 116 -20.25 19.36 6.81
CA ARG A 116 -20.42 18.87 8.18
C ARG A 116 -20.27 17.36 8.24
N LYS A 117 -21.05 16.64 7.39
CA LYS A 117 -20.99 15.18 7.31
C LYS A 117 -19.60 14.68 6.89
N GLN A 118 -18.94 15.38 5.96
CA GLN A 118 -17.58 15.06 5.53
C GLN A 118 -16.59 15.13 6.70
N ASN A 119 -16.65 16.18 7.53
CA ASN A 119 -15.79 16.32 8.70
C ASN A 119 -16.12 15.28 9.78
N GLU A 120 -17.40 14.96 10.00
CA GLU A 120 -17.82 13.90 10.92
C GLU A 120 -17.25 12.53 10.50
N MET A 121 -17.42 12.15 9.23
CA MET A 121 -16.88 10.90 8.67
C MET A 121 -15.32 10.86 8.76
N ALA A 122 -14.65 11.98 8.46
CA ALA A 122 -13.20 12.06 8.59
C ALA A 122 -12.74 11.92 10.05
N ALA A 123 -13.45 12.54 11.00
CA ALA A 123 -13.15 12.41 12.42
C ALA A 123 -13.29 10.97 12.90
N GLU A 124 -14.38 10.30 12.52
CA GLU A 124 -14.61 8.88 12.84
C GLU A 124 -13.50 7.99 12.30
N LEU A 125 -13.12 8.17 11.01
CA LEU A 125 -12.05 7.42 10.39
C LEU A 125 -10.70 7.65 11.10
N LEU A 126 -10.30 8.89 11.29
CA LEU A 126 -9.03 9.24 11.95
C LEU A 126 -8.99 8.68 13.38
N SER A 127 -10.10 8.79 14.12
CA SER A 127 -10.21 8.22 15.47
C SER A 127 -10.08 6.70 15.45
N SER A 128 -10.73 6.01 14.50
CA SER A 128 -10.64 4.56 14.34
C SER A 128 -9.22 4.08 14.05
N LEU A 129 -8.42 4.92 13.39
CA LEU A 129 -7.02 4.68 13.06
C LEU A 129 -6.06 5.21 14.12
N SER A 130 -6.56 5.78 15.23
CA SER A 130 -5.75 6.40 16.29
C SER A 130 -4.85 7.54 15.79
N ILE A 131 -5.30 8.26 14.76
CA ILE A 131 -4.60 9.41 14.17
C ILE A 131 -5.14 10.70 14.81
N ASP A 132 -4.30 11.38 15.60
CA ASP A 132 -4.65 12.65 16.25
C ASP A 132 -4.39 13.85 15.32
N ILE A 133 -5.26 14.00 14.32
CA ILE A 133 -5.26 15.14 13.38
C ILE A 133 -6.70 15.64 13.23
N SER A 134 -6.90 16.97 13.35
CA SER A 134 -8.23 17.55 13.12
C SER A 134 -8.63 17.47 11.65
N PRO A 135 -9.86 17.02 11.33
CA PRO A 135 -10.37 16.99 9.95
C PRO A 135 -10.33 18.31 9.20
N THR A 136 -10.39 19.43 9.93
CA THR A 136 -10.40 20.78 9.38
C THR A 136 -9.02 21.39 9.18
N THR A 137 -7.96 20.70 9.58
CA THR A 137 -6.59 21.16 9.39
C THR A 137 -6.22 21.20 7.91
N ILE A 138 -5.60 22.27 7.46
CA ILE A 138 -5.07 22.39 6.09
C ILE A 138 -3.83 21.48 5.96
N VAL A 139 -3.84 20.58 4.97
CA VAL A 139 -2.80 19.55 4.81
C VAL A 139 -1.40 20.16 4.65
N GLY A 140 -1.27 21.28 3.94
CA GLY A 140 0.01 21.96 3.75
C GLY A 140 0.68 22.48 5.03
N THR A 141 -0.06 22.58 6.15
CA THR A 141 0.50 22.97 7.46
C THR A 141 1.02 21.81 8.30
N LEU A 142 0.76 20.59 7.85
CA LEU A 142 1.20 19.36 8.53
C LEU A 142 2.66 19.02 8.21
N THR A 143 3.35 18.38 9.15
CA THR A 143 4.65 17.73 8.87
C THR A 143 4.49 16.62 7.84
N VAL A 144 5.58 16.24 7.17
CA VAL A 144 5.58 15.18 6.16
C VAL A 144 5.02 13.87 6.72
N ALA A 145 5.40 13.50 7.95
CA ALA A 145 4.87 12.31 8.62
C ALA A 145 3.36 12.38 8.82
N ARG A 146 2.82 13.51 9.25
CA ARG A 146 1.37 13.69 9.40
C ARG A 146 0.65 13.69 8.05
N GLN A 147 1.26 14.27 7.01
CA GLN A 147 0.74 14.14 5.65
C GLN A 147 0.70 12.67 5.21
N GLN A 148 1.73 11.88 5.52
CA GLN A 148 1.76 10.44 5.26
C GLN A 148 0.59 9.72 5.97
N MET A 149 0.29 10.07 7.23
CA MET A 149 -0.86 9.50 7.94
C MET A 149 -2.20 9.87 7.28
N VAL A 150 -2.32 11.08 6.73
CA VAL A 150 -3.51 11.48 5.96
C VAL A 150 -3.64 10.69 4.66
N GLU A 151 -2.54 10.44 3.96
CA GLU A 151 -2.52 9.60 2.74
C GLU A 151 -2.96 8.17 3.04
N ILE A 152 -2.47 7.60 4.16
CA ILE A 152 -2.90 6.28 4.62
C ILE A 152 -4.39 6.28 4.99
N ALA A 153 -4.87 7.28 5.73
CA ALA A 153 -6.28 7.42 6.06
C ALA A 153 -7.16 7.53 4.80
N LYS A 154 -6.70 8.28 3.78
CA LYS A 154 -7.34 8.36 2.47
C LYS A 154 -7.41 6.99 1.78
N ALA A 155 -6.33 6.23 1.77
CA ALA A 155 -6.30 4.88 1.20
C ALA A 155 -7.24 3.91 1.93
N LEU A 156 -7.38 4.04 3.25
CA LEU A 156 -8.25 3.23 4.10
C LEU A 156 -9.70 3.73 4.20
N SER A 157 -10.01 4.90 3.64
CA SER A 157 -11.37 5.46 3.62
C SER A 157 -12.31 4.74 2.64
N TYR A 158 -11.81 3.77 1.88
CA TYR A 158 -12.62 2.83 1.12
C TYR A 158 -13.00 1.68 2.06
N ASP A 159 -14.30 1.46 2.26
CA ASP A 159 -14.87 0.57 3.30
C ASP A 159 -14.40 -0.89 3.26
N ASN A 160 -13.79 -1.31 2.17
CA ASN A 160 -13.38 -2.70 1.94
C ASN A 160 -11.86 -2.88 1.77
N THR A 161 -11.03 -1.92 2.18
CA THR A 161 -9.57 -2.04 1.99
C THR A 161 -9.02 -3.22 2.80
N ARG A 162 -8.52 -4.23 2.09
CA ARG A 162 -7.93 -5.47 2.63
C ARG A 162 -6.45 -5.59 2.32
N ILE A 163 -6.00 -4.93 1.25
CA ILE A 163 -4.62 -4.93 0.77
C ILE A 163 -4.15 -3.49 0.65
N LEU A 164 -3.07 -3.17 1.34
CA LEU A 164 -2.45 -1.86 1.30
C LEU A 164 -1.02 -1.97 0.77
N ILE A 165 -0.75 -1.33 -0.35
CA ILE A 165 0.58 -1.25 -0.94
C ILE A 165 1.21 0.07 -0.50
N MET A 166 2.42 0.01 0.03
CA MET A 166 3.22 1.16 0.45
C MET A 166 4.53 1.18 -0.33
N ASP A 167 4.68 2.14 -1.23
CA ASP A 167 5.88 2.30 -2.06
C ASP A 167 6.81 3.34 -1.43
N GLU A 168 7.89 2.89 -0.79
CA GLU A 168 8.90 3.68 -0.07
C GLU A 168 8.31 4.73 0.92
N PRO A 169 7.40 4.33 1.83
CA PRO A 169 6.65 5.27 2.65
C PRO A 169 7.50 6.03 3.68
N SER A 170 8.72 5.56 3.96
CA SER A 170 9.66 6.13 4.93
C SER A 170 10.71 7.06 4.32
N ALA A 171 10.70 7.26 2.99
CA ALA A 171 11.79 7.92 2.26
C ALA A 171 12.12 9.34 2.79
N ALA A 172 11.12 10.10 3.24
CA ALA A 172 11.25 11.48 3.72
C ALA A 172 11.05 11.62 5.24
N LEU A 173 11.03 10.52 5.99
CA LEU A 173 10.75 10.49 7.43
C LEU A 173 12.02 10.43 8.26
N THR A 174 11.99 11.05 9.45
CA THR A 174 12.98 10.90 10.51
C THR A 174 12.82 9.54 11.21
N GLU A 175 13.81 9.09 11.98
CA GLU A 175 13.76 7.81 12.70
C GLU A 175 12.55 7.72 13.64
N SER A 176 12.25 8.78 14.40
CA SER A 176 11.09 8.82 15.29
C SER A 176 9.75 8.74 14.53
N GLU A 177 9.67 9.34 13.35
CA GLU A 177 8.48 9.27 12.49
C GLU A 177 8.31 7.89 11.84
N ILE A 178 9.43 7.20 11.53
CA ILE A 178 9.41 5.81 11.06
C ILE A 178 8.88 4.87 12.14
N GLU A 179 9.25 5.06 13.41
CA GLU A 179 8.71 4.27 14.53
C GLU A 179 7.20 4.47 14.68
N GLU A 180 6.69 5.70 14.48
CA GLU A 180 5.26 5.98 14.49
C GLU A 180 4.54 5.28 13.32
N LEU A 181 5.11 5.36 12.12
CA LEU A 181 4.61 4.64 10.94
C LEU A 181 4.57 3.12 11.20
N PHE A 182 5.63 2.55 11.79
CA PHE A 182 5.69 1.11 12.07
C PHE A 182 4.67 0.66 13.12
N ARG A 183 4.42 1.47 14.15
CA ARG A 183 3.32 1.20 15.09
C ARG A 183 1.98 1.13 14.37
N PHE A 184 1.73 2.10 13.50
CA PHE A 184 0.52 2.14 12.70
C PHE A 184 0.39 0.93 11.76
N ILE A 185 1.45 0.53 11.08
CA ILE A 185 1.48 -0.68 10.24
C ILE A 185 1.17 -1.94 11.05
N ARG A 186 1.73 -2.06 12.27
CA ARG A 186 1.44 -3.19 13.16
C ARG A 186 -0.03 -3.23 13.59
N ASP A 187 -0.65 -2.08 13.82
CA ASP A 187 -2.08 -1.99 14.15
C ASP A 187 -2.96 -2.42 12.96
N LEU A 188 -2.63 -2.00 11.74
CA LEU A 188 -3.34 -2.44 10.53
C LEU A 188 -3.19 -3.94 10.30
N LYS A 189 -1.99 -4.47 10.46
CA LYS A 189 -1.70 -5.91 10.41
C LYS A 189 -2.55 -6.67 11.41
N ALA A 190 -2.65 -6.21 12.66
CA ALA A 190 -3.46 -6.83 13.71
C ALA A 190 -4.96 -6.86 13.37
N ARG A 191 -5.44 -5.90 12.56
CA ARG A 191 -6.82 -5.86 12.02
C ARG A 191 -7.03 -6.75 10.80
N GLY A 192 -6.01 -7.49 10.36
CA GLY A 192 -6.09 -8.42 9.24
C GLY A 192 -5.78 -7.82 7.87
N VAL A 193 -5.36 -6.55 7.79
CA VAL A 193 -4.94 -5.94 6.53
C VAL A 193 -3.63 -6.59 6.07
N GLY A 194 -3.60 -7.06 4.81
CA GLY A 194 -2.36 -7.50 4.15
C GLY A 194 -1.60 -6.29 3.61
N ILE A 195 -0.32 -6.18 3.95
CA ILE A 195 0.49 -5.00 3.60
C ILE A 195 1.65 -5.43 2.71
N VAL A 196 1.75 -4.82 1.53
CA VAL A 196 2.95 -4.90 0.68
C VAL A 196 3.83 -3.70 0.99
N TYR A 197 5.03 -3.94 1.51
CA TYR A 197 5.96 -2.89 1.91
C TYR A 197 7.16 -2.88 0.98
N ILE A 198 7.31 -1.83 0.17
CA ILE A 198 8.44 -1.67 -0.74
C ILE A 198 9.42 -0.70 -0.09
N SER A 199 10.64 -1.16 0.14
CA SER A 199 11.74 -0.33 0.64
C SER A 199 13.08 -0.93 0.21
N HIS A 200 14.09 -0.10 0.08
CA HIS A 200 15.48 -0.51 -0.10
C HIS A 200 16.30 -0.49 1.21
N ARG A 201 15.68 -0.08 2.33
CA ARG A 201 16.31 0.03 3.63
C ARG A 201 16.20 -1.29 4.40
N MET A 202 17.23 -2.11 4.36
CA MET A 202 17.25 -3.44 5.00
C MET A 202 16.95 -3.44 6.50
N GLY A 203 17.27 -2.34 7.21
CA GLY A 203 16.92 -2.18 8.63
C GLY A 203 15.43 -2.17 8.86
N GLU A 204 14.69 -1.39 8.08
CA GLU A 204 13.23 -1.30 8.13
C GLU A 204 12.57 -2.64 7.81
N LEU A 205 13.04 -3.30 6.76
CA LEU A 205 12.48 -4.58 6.30
C LEU A 205 12.60 -5.66 7.39
N LYS A 206 13.73 -5.70 8.09
CA LYS A 206 13.94 -6.64 9.20
C LYS A 206 13.01 -6.38 10.38
N GLU A 207 12.65 -5.13 10.62
CA GLU A 207 11.83 -4.75 11.75
C GLU A 207 10.35 -4.98 11.53
N ILE A 208 9.85 -4.69 10.30
CA ILE A 208 8.41 -4.62 10.05
C ILE A 208 7.86 -5.83 9.30
N SER A 209 8.65 -6.50 8.44
CA SER A 209 8.13 -7.54 7.56
C SER A 209 8.16 -8.94 8.18
N ASP A 210 7.21 -9.78 7.76
CA ASP A 210 7.16 -11.21 8.07
C ASP A 210 7.89 -12.04 7.03
N ARG A 211 7.70 -11.70 5.73
CA ARG A 211 8.36 -12.33 4.58
C ARG A 211 8.93 -11.25 3.66
N ILE A 212 9.91 -11.65 2.89
CA ILE A 212 10.56 -10.80 1.89
C ILE A 212 10.60 -11.55 0.57
N THR A 213 10.04 -10.95 -0.47
CA THR A 213 10.21 -11.40 -1.86
C THR A 213 11.28 -10.55 -2.54
N VAL A 214 12.21 -11.22 -3.20
CA VAL A 214 13.28 -10.59 -3.97
C VAL A 214 12.95 -10.66 -5.45
N MET A 215 13.04 -9.50 -6.12
CA MET A 215 12.95 -9.37 -7.58
C MET A 215 14.26 -8.85 -8.14
N ARG A 216 14.63 -9.33 -9.33
CA ARG A 216 15.80 -8.87 -10.07
C ARG A 216 15.54 -8.97 -11.56
N ASP A 217 15.88 -7.94 -12.32
CA ASP A 217 15.79 -7.90 -13.79
C ASP A 217 14.42 -8.35 -14.34
N GLY A 218 13.34 -7.94 -13.67
CA GLY A 218 11.97 -8.30 -14.04
C GLY A 218 11.55 -9.72 -13.65
N GLN A 219 12.36 -10.45 -12.88
CA GLN A 219 12.10 -11.83 -12.49
C GLN A 219 11.91 -12.01 -10.98
N TYR A 220 11.12 -12.99 -10.61
CA TYR A 220 11.01 -13.48 -9.23
C TYR A 220 12.20 -14.37 -8.88
N ILE A 221 12.94 -14.00 -7.84
CA ILE A 221 14.11 -14.77 -7.40
C ILE A 221 13.76 -15.75 -6.28
N GLY A 222 12.92 -15.30 -5.34
CA GLY A 222 12.48 -16.12 -4.22
C GLY A 222 11.85 -15.32 -3.11
N THR A 223 11.19 -16.06 -2.18
CA THR A 223 10.58 -15.51 -0.97
C THR A 223 11.15 -16.22 0.25
N VAL A 224 11.54 -15.42 1.26
CA VAL A 224 12.08 -15.93 2.52
C VAL A 224 11.32 -15.36 3.71
N ASN A 225 11.26 -16.09 4.81
CA ASN A 225 10.79 -15.53 6.08
C ASN A 225 11.86 -14.58 6.64
N THR A 226 11.46 -13.42 7.10
CA THR A 226 12.39 -12.40 7.60
C THR A 226 13.21 -12.89 8.80
N CYS A 227 12.65 -13.77 9.65
CA CYS A 227 13.37 -14.37 10.77
C CYS A 227 14.62 -15.17 10.34
N LEU A 228 14.65 -15.72 9.14
CA LEU A 228 15.81 -16.48 8.64
C LEU A 228 17.00 -15.58 8.29
N LEU A 229 16.78 -14.29 8.08
CA LEU A 229 17.86 -13.34 7.83
C LEU A 229 18.72 -13.05 9.07
N TYR A 230 18.22 -13.37 10.26
CA TYR A 230 18.99 -13.23 11.51
C TYR A 230 19.91 -14.42 11.77
N THR A 231 19.61 -15.60 11.22
CA THR A 231 20.38 -16.82 11.50
C THR A 231 21.64 -16.97 10.63
N SER A 232 21.77 -16.18 9.56
CA SER A 232 22.94 -16.26 8.66
C SER A 232 24.21 -15.54 9.18
N ARG A 233 24.21 -15.03 10.43
CA ARG A 233 25.39 -14.38 11.06
C ARG A 233 26.13 -15.27 12.05
N CYS A 234 25.79 -16.53 12.16
CA CYS A 234 26.49 -17.51 13.03
C CYS A 234 27.05 -18.66 12.19
N VAL A 235 27.95 -18.35 11.27
CA VAL A 235 28.98 -19.28 10.78
C VAL A 235 30.25 -18.49 10.48
#